data_cca62a250ffa0405a059cdf26b3c3a65
#
_entry.id   cca62a250ffa0405a059cdf26b3c3a65
#
_cell.length_a   1.000
_cell.length_b   1.000
_cell.length_c   1.000
_cell.angle_alpha   90.00
_cell.angle_beta   90.00
_cell.angle_gamma   90.00
#
_symmetry.space_group_name_H-M   'P 1'
#
loop_
_entity.id
_entity.type
_entity.pdbx_description
1 polymer ?
#
loop_
_entity_poly.entity_id
_entity_poly.type
_entity_poly.pdbx_seq_one_letter_code
_entity_poly.pdbx_strand_id
1 'polypeptide(L)'
;MVYKHFFGRTPEGQAVTRFTLFNHNTMEVNLLNYGAAVHSICVPDKEGVVEDITLGCDTIADYIEAPHFGGTIGRVANRIAGAKFTLNGKEYQLAANDGGNHLHGGKRGFDSCLWQWSTEDIDNVVVFSRTAEAGEEGYPGRLHVEVRYCLTQEDALIIHYTATAEEGDTLLNLTNHTYFNLAGQGKGDILGHRLELAASRYTPVNAELIPTGEMLPVAGTPLDFTTPHIIGERIGADCPQLKNAGGYDHNFLLDYDAESLNPLHPAAELSDPVRGRRLTVFTTEPALQLYSGNFLCGERGKGGIAYQKHSGICLETQHCPDSPHHPQFPSILLRQGETYESETVWFFGLTE
;
A
#
# COMPACT_ATOMS: atom_id res chain seq x y z
N MET A 1 6.01 24.35 -3.25
CA MET A 1 5.69 24.51 -4.70
C MET A 1 5.75 23.16 -5.36
N VAL A 2 4.71 22.74 -6.09
CA VAL A 2 4.63 21.44 -6.78
C VAL A 2 5.08 21.60 -8.23
N TYR A 3 6.12 20.88 -8.62
CA TYR A 3 6.60 20.87 -10.01
C TYR A 3 5.88 19.78 -10.80
N LYS A 4 5.54 20.09 -12.07
CA LYS A 4 4.76 19.21 -12.94
C LYS A 4 5.56 18.89 -14.19
N HIS A 5 5.73 17.59 -14.49
CA HIS A 5 6.49 17.11 -15.62
C HIS A 5 5.67 16.11 -16.44
N PHE A 6 5.81 16.14 -17.75
CA PHE A 6 5.27 15.09 -18.60
C PHE A 6 6.05 13.80 -18.33
N PHE A 7 5.34 12.72 -17.96
CA PHE A 7 5.95 11.42 -17.70
C PHE A 7 5.80 10.46 -18.89
N GLY A 8 4.65 10.47 -19.56
CA GLY A 8 4.37 9.59 -20.67
C GLY A 8 2.92 9.66 -21.12
N ARG A 9 2.50 8.67 -21.92
CA ARG A 9 1.10 8.52 -22.36
C ARG A 9 0.61 7.12 -22.09
N THR A 10 -0.69 7.01 -21.73
CA THR A 10 -1.38 5.72 -21.71
C THR A 10 -1.56 5.17 -23.14
N PRO A 11 -1.91 3.89 -23.31
CA PRO A 11 -2.21 3.32 -24.63
C PRO A 11 -3.30 4.09 -25.39
N GLU A 12 -4.25 4.70 -24.66
CA GLU A 12 -5.33 5.54 -25.21
C GLU A 12 -4.83 6.96 -25.58
N GLY A 13 -3.55 7.26 -25.39
CA GLY A 13 -2.93 8.54 -25.75
C GLY A 13 -3.08 9.64 -24.69
N GLN A 14 -3.69 9.36 -23.54
CA GLN A 14 -3.87 10.31 -22.44
C GLN A 14 -2.51 10.63 -21.78
N ALA A 15 -2.29 11.91 -21.44
CA ALA A 15 -1.05 12.34 -20.80
C ALA A 15 -0.99 11.92 -19.34
N VAL A 16 0.15 11.34 -18.94
CA VAL A 16 0.50 11.08 -17.56
C VAL A 16 1.47 12.15 -17.08
N THR A 17 1.15 12.75 -15.94
CA THR A 17 1.91 13.82 -15.30
C THR A 17 2.61 13.28 -14.05
N ARG A 18 3.89 13.61 -13.91
CA ARG A 18 4.66 13.44 -12.68
C ARG A 18 4.66 14.75 -11.89
N PHE A 19 4.37 14.64 -10.60
CA PHE A 19 4.38 15.74 -9.64
C PHE A 19 5.56 15.56 -8.72
N THR A 20 6.40 16.60 -8.59
CA THR A 20 7.55 16.57 -7.69
C THR A 20 7.32 17.54 -6.55
N LEU A 21 7.41 17.04 -5.33
CA LEU A 21 7.33 17.75 -4.06
C LEU A 21 8.71 17.76 -3.41
N PHE A 22 9.08 18.88 -2.80
CA PHE A 22 10.35 19.01 -2.06
C PHE A 22 10.08 19.64 -0.70
N ASN A 23 10.85 19.25 0.29
CA ASN A 23 10.91 19.98 1.56
C ASN A 23 12.30 20.62 1.77
N HIS A 24 12.48 21.31 2.89
CA HIS A 24 13.73 22.00 3.19
C HIS A 24 14.86 21.06 3.62
N ASN A 25 14.54 19.81 3.97
CA ASN A 25 15.50 18.81 4.44
C ASN A 25 16.00 17.89 3.32
N THR A 26 15.89 18.34 2.06
CA THR A 26 16.33 17.60 0.85
C THR A 26 15.51 16.37 0.49
N MET A 27 14.41 16.12 1.18
CA MET A 27 13.50 15.05 0.79
C MET A 27 12.74 15.43 -0.49
N GLU A 28 12.66 14.50 -1.43
CA GLU A 28 11.93 14.61 -2.68
C GLU A 28 10.91 13.47 -2.80
N VAL A 29 9.67 13.80 -3.18
CA VAL A 29 8.63 12.81 -3.48
C VAL A 29 8.10 13.06 -4.89
N ASN A 30 8.08 12.02 -5.71
CA ASN A 30 7.48 12.05 -7.03
C ASN A 30 6.21 11.21 -7.06
N LEU A 31 5.12 11.79 -7.55
CA LEU A 31 3.81 11.16 -7.68
C LEU A 31 3.38 11.12 -9.15
N LEU A 32 2.55 10.14 -9.52
CA LEU A 32 1.95 10.04 -10.86
C LEU A 32 0.43 10.11 -10.75
N ASN A 33 -0.22 10.76 -11.71
CA ASN A 33 -1.67 10.68 -11.83
C ASN A 33 -2.17 9.39 -12.50
N TYR A 34 -1.29 8.49 -12.90
CA TYR A 34 -1.62 7.10 -13.21
C TYR A 34 -1.51 6.29 -11.93
N GLY A 35 -2.61 5.69 -11.51
CA GLY A 35 -2.72 4.95 -10.27
C GLY A 35 -2.70 5.80 -8.99
N ALA A 36 -2.70 7.14 -9.08
CA ALA A 36 -2.39 8.04 -7.96
C ALA A 36 -1.15 7.55 -7.21
N ALA A 37 -0.11 7.18 -7.96
CA ALA A 37 1.00 6.36 -7.48
C ALA A 37 2.16 7.20 -6.91
N VAL A 38 2.79 6.65 -5.88
CA VAL A 38 4.12 7.09 -5.41
C VAL A 38 5.17 6.48 -6.36
N HIS A 39 5.80 7.33 -7.16
CA HIS A 39 6.82 6.92 -8.13
C HIS A 39 8.20 6.80 -7.51
N SER A 40 8.59 7.78 -6.68
CA SER A 40 9.86 7.76 -5.96
C SER A 40 9.81 8.57 -4.67
N ILE A 41 10.59 8.16 -3.70
CA ILE A 41 10.87 8.89 -2.47
C ILE A 41 12.37 8.91 -2.28
N CYS A 42 12.97 10.11 -2.36
CA CYS A 42 14.40 10.31 -2.17
C CYS A 42 14.66 10.91 -0.80
N VAL A 43 15.46 10.22 0.01
CA VAL A 43 15.83 10.63 1.38
C VAL A 43 17.33 10.46 1.63
N PRO A 44 17.94 11.29 2.49
CA PRO A 44 19.36 11.14 2.85
C PRO A 44 19.58 9.91 3.73
N ASP A 45 20.77 9.32 3.62
CA ASP A 45 21.28 8.37 4.59
C ASP A 45 22.11 9.08 5.70
N LYS A 46 22.67 8.30 6.63
CA LYS A 46 23.51 8.84 7.74
C LYS A 46 24.76 9.58 7.29
N GLU A 47 25.18 9.42 6.03
CA GLU A 47 26.32 10.12 5.41
C GLU A 47 25.85 11.33 4.58
N GLY A 48 24.53 11.58 4.52
CA GLY A 48 23.90 12.65 3.74
C GLY A 48 23.72 12.31 2.26
N VAL A 49 23.91 11.05 1.86
CA VAL A 49 23.70 10.61 0.48
C VAL A 49 22.20 10.41 0.23
N VAL A 50 21.63 11.24 -0.65
CA VAL A 50 20.22 11.17 -1.03
C VAL A 50 20.03 10.11 -2.12
N GLU A 51 19.18 9.12 -1.87
CA GLU A 51 18.82 8.07 -2.83
C GLU A 51 17.33 7.80 -2.81
N ASP A 52 16.80 7.35 -3.95
CA ASP A 52 15.44 6.84 -4.07
C ASP A 52 15.32 5.48 -3.36
N ILE A 53 14.38 5.38 -2.44
CA ILE A 53 14.16 4.20 -1.59
C ILE A 53 12.92 3.40 -1.97
N THR A 54 12.31 3.67 -3.13
CA THR A 54 11.10 2.98 -3.57
C THR A 54 11.30 2.29 -4.91
N LEU A 55 10.69 1.13 -5.10
CA LEU A 55 10.62 0.50 -6.41
C LEU A 55 9.59 1.19 -7.30
N GLY A 56 9.76 1.10 -8.61
CA GLY A 56 8.87 1.70 -9.61
C GLY A 56 9.42 1.49 -11.01
N CYS A 57 8.82 2.12 -12.02
CA CYS A 57 9.17 1.93 -13.42
C CYS A 57 9.53 3.24 -14.11
N ASP A 58 10.35 3.17 -15.18
CA ASP A 58 10.75 4.34 -15.96
C ASP A 58 9.67 4.82 -16.94
N THR A 59 8.76 3.93 -17.35
CA THR A 59 7.76 4.23 -18.38
C THR A 59 6.36 3.78 -17.97
N ILE A 60 5.33 4.38 -18.59
CA ILE A 60 3.95 3.95 -18.41
C ILE A 60 3.72 2.53 -18.94
N ALA A 61 4.40 2.12 -20.00
CA ALA A 61 4.31 0.75 -20.50
C ALA A 61 4.76 -0.26 -19.45
N ASP A 62 5.87 0.02 -18.77
CA ASP A 62 6.37 -0.83 -17.69
C ASP A 62 5.41 -0.83 -16.48
N TYR A 63 4.78 0.31 -16.13
CA TYR A 63 3.75 0.39 -15.08
C TYR A 63 2.49 -0.43 -15.39
N ILE A 64 2.08 -0.52 -16.66
CA ILE A 64 0.92 -1.31 -17.08
C ILE A 64 1.20 -2.82 -16.93
N GLU A 65 2.45 -3.24 -17.10
CA GLU A 65 2.89 -4.63 -16.97
C GLU A 65 3.32 -4.97 -15.53
N ALA A 66 3.63 -3.95 -14.71
CA ALA A 66 4.19 -4.13 -13.37
C ALA A 66 3.11 -4.37 -12.31
N PRO A 67 3.38 -5.20 -11.30
CA PRO A 67 2.44 -5.47 -10.22
C PRO A 67 2.42 -4.30 -9.22
N HIS A 68 1.49 -3.37 -9.38
CA HIS A 68 1.02 -2.40 -8.37
C HIS A 68 2.07 -1.44 -7.79
N PHE A 69 3.23 -1.19 -8.44
CA PHE A 69 4.30 -0.35 -7.87
C PHE A 69 3.82 1.05 -7.49
N GLY A 70 3.76 1.30 -6.15
CA GLY A 70 3.40 2.58 -5.56
C GLY A 70 1.95 3.02 -5.73
N GLY A 71 1.13 2.22 -6.41
CA GLY A 71 -0.25 2.56 -6.75
C GLY A 71 -1.19 2.64 -5.55
N THR A 72 -2.20 3.49 -5.65
CA THR A 72 -3.38 3.45 -4.78
C THR A 72 -4.23 2.26 -5.15
N ILE A 73 -4.39 1.32 -4.24
CA ILE A 73 -5.16 0.10 -4.42
C ILE A 73 -6.61 0.33 -4.01
N GLY A 74 -7.51 -0.11 -4.86
CA GLY A 74 -8.96 -0.05 -4.67
C GLY A 74 -9.70 -0.62 -5.91
N ARG A 75 -11.02 -0.84 -5.83
CA ARG A 75 -11.96 -0.41 -4.77
C ARG A 75 -11.75 -1.16 -3.45
N VAL A 76 -11.36 -2.44 -3.49
CA VAL A 76 -11.02 -3.21 -2.30
C VAL A 76 -9.61 -3.75 -2.43
N ALA A 77 -8.76 -3.36 -1.49
CA ALA A 77 -7.39 -3.83 -1.37
C ALA A 77 -7.35 -5.30 -0.96
N ASN A 78 -6.30 -6.00 -1.42
CA ASN A 78 -6.05 -7.40 -1.17
C ASN A 78 -7.16 -8.31 -1.75
N ARG A 79 -7.39 -9.51 -1.19
CA ARG A 79 -8.23 -10.57 -1.78
C ARG A 79 -9.67 -10.56 -1.30
N ILE A 80 -10.58 -11.00 -2.21
CA ILE A 80 -11.94 -11.44 -1.88
C ILE A 80 -12.09 -12.87 -2.43
N ALA A 81 -12.35 -13.83 -1.55
CA ALA A 81 -12.46 -15.25 -1.87
C ALA A 81 -13.56 -15.53 -2.91
N GLY A 82 -13.27 -16.42 -3.88
CA GLY A 82 -14.21 -16.81 -4.91
C GLY A 82 -14.67 -15.69 -5.83
N ALA A 83 -13.99 -14.52 -5.80
CA ALA A 83 -14.30 -13.33 -6.59
C ALA A 83 -15.77 -12.92 -6.48
N LYS A 84 -16.38 -13.00 -5.30
CA LYS A 84 -17.78 -12.63 -5.05
C LYS A 84 -18.03 -12.26 -3.60
N PHE A 85 -19.10 -11.54 -3.36
CA PHE A 85 -19.58 -11.23 -2.01
C PHE A 85 -21.08 -11.00 -2.00
N THR A 86 -21.69 -11.02 -0.82
CA THR A 86 -23.11 -10.68 -0.64
C THR A 86 -23.24 -9.34 0.07
N LEU A 87 -24.01 -8.43 -0.51
CA LEU A 87 -24.35 -7.14 0.07
C LEU A 87 -25.88 -6.93 -0.01
N ASN A 88 -26.51 -6.61 1.12
CA ASN A 88 -27.98 -6.40 1.22
C ASN A 88 -28.79 -7.57 0.62
N GLY A 89 -28.34 -8.82 0.83
CA GLY A 89 -29.00 -10.02 0.33
C GLY A 89 -28.84 -10.31 -1.16
N LYS A 90 -28.05 -9.50 -1.87
CA LYS A 90 -27.71 -9.70 -3.28
C LYS A 90 -26.26 -10.14 -3.44
N GLU A 91 -26.02 -11.21 -4.20
CA GLU A 91 -24.66 -11.63 -4.58
C GLU A 91 -24.13 -10.75 -5.73
N TYR A 92 -22.88 -10.34 -5.61
CA TYR A 92 -22.13 -9.59 -6.62
C TYR A 92 -20.93 -10.42 -7.05
N GLN A 93 -20.78 -10.59 -8.38
CA GLN A 93 -19.66 -11.26 -8.98
C GLN A 93 -18.62 -10.23 -9.40
N LEU A 94 -17.38 -10.43 -8.94
CA LEU A 94 -16.21 -9.61 -9.27
C LEU A 94 -15.37 -10.28 -10.37
N ALA A 95 -14.38 -9.54 -10.87
CA ALA A 95 -13.36 -10.11 -11.75
C ALA A 95 -12.49 -11.10 -10.97
N ALA A 96 -12.38 -12.35 -11.44
CA ALA A 96 -11.42 -13.32 -10.95
C ALA A 96 -10.08 -13.05 -11.65
N ASN A 97 -9.18 -12.33 -10.99
CA ASN A 97 -7.88 -11.92 -11.53
C ASN A 97 -6.68 -12.51 -10.78
N ASP A 98 -6.96 -13.34 -9.75
CA ASP A 98 -5.95 -14.08 -9.00
C ASP A 98 -6.45 -15.53 -8.77
N GLY A 99 -6.20 -16.41 -9.74
CA GLY A 99 -6.79 -17.74 -9.76
C GLY A 99 -8.31 -17.68 -9.77
N GLY A 100 -8.96 -18.25 -8.73
CA GLY A 100 -10.40 -18.18 -8.51
C GLY A 100 -10.85 -16.96 -7.69
N ASN A 101 -9.93 -16.14 -7.23
CA ASN A 101 -10.17 -15.04 -6.31
C ASN A 101 -10.10 -13.68 -7.01
N HIS A 102 -10.61 -12.66 -6.34
CA HIS A 102 -10.43 -11.27 -6.73
C HIS A 102 -9.26 -10.67 -5.94
N LEU A 103 -8.45 -9.83 -6.59
CA LEU A 103 -7.30 -9.17 -5.99
C LEU A 103 -7.24 -7.71 -6.39
N HIS A 104 -6.98 -6.83 -5.43
CA HIS A 104 -6.63 -5.41 -5.61
C HIS A 104 -7.59 -4.60 -6.50
N GLY A 105 -8.91 -4.87 -6.39
CA GLY A 105 -9.91 -4.12 -7.13
C GLY A 105 -10.17 -4.60 -8.55
N GLY A 106 -9.49 -5.68 -9.01
CA GLY A 106 -9.78 -6.35 -10.27
C GLY A 106 -8.71 -6.18 -11.35
N LYS A 107 -9.12 -6.38 -12.60
CA LYS A 107 -8.20 -6.31 -13.75
C LYS A 107 -7.76 -4.89 -14.08
N ARG A 108 -8.61 -3.93 -13.76
CA ARG A 108 -8.37 -2.48 -13.87
C ARG A 108 -8.73 -1.80 -12.55
N GLY A 109 -7.95 -2.13 -11.52
CA GLY A 109 -8.05 -1.50 -10.21
C GLY A 109 -7.69 0.00 -10.25
N PHE A 110 -7.76 0.65 -9.11
CA PHE A 110 -7.50 2.09 -8.99
C PHE A 110 -6.07 2.47 -9.36
N ASP A 111 -5.11 1.58 -9.14
CA ASP A 111 -3.71 1.67 -9.54
C ASP A 111 -3.46 1.63 -11.06
N SER A 112 -4.43 1.13 -11.82
CA SER A 112 -4.38 1.02 -13.29
C SER A 112 -5.23 2.07 -14.00
N CYS A 113 -5.64 3.12 -13.30
CA CYS A 113 -6.47 4.20 -13.81
C CYS A 113 -5.72 5.53 -13.88
N LEU A 114 -6.13 6.37 -14.83
CA LEU A 114 -5.71 7.76 -14.84
C LEU A 114 -6.64 8.58 -13.95
N TRP A 115 -6.06 9.35 -13.02
CA TRP A 115 -6.78 10.18 -12.08
C TRP A 115 -6.78 11.64 -12.52
N GLN A 116 -7.85 12.37 -12.21
CA GLN A 116 -7.85 13.82 -12.22
C GLN A 116 -6.95 14.33 -11.09
N TRP A 117 -6.50 15.58 -11.17
CA TRP A 117 -5.62 16.11 -10.15
C TRP A 117 -5.79 17.61 -9.96
N SER A 118 -5.47 18.06 -8.74
CA SER A 118 -5.26 19.45 -8.38
C SER A 118 -4.03 19.58 -7.48
N THR A 119 -3.53 20.80 -7.28
CA THR A 119 -2.36 21.06 -6.43
C THR A 119 -2.63 22.26 -5.53
N GLU A 120 -2.15 22.18 -4.29
CA GLU A 120 -2.09 23.27 -3.32
C GLU A 120 -0.61 23.62 -3.14
N ASP A 121 -0.09 24.54 -3.97
CA ASP A 121 1.36 24.78 -4.09
C ASP A 121 2.00 25.32 -2.80
N ILE A 122 1.24 26.07 -1.98
CA ILE A 122 1.74 26.63 -0.72
C ILE A 122 1.99 25.52 0.30
N ASP A 123 1.11 24.53 0.33
CA ASP A 123 1.14 23.46 1.33
C ASP A 123 1.85 22.19 0.83
N ASN A 124 2.44 22.24 -0.38
CA ASN A 124 3.17 21.14 -0.97
C ASN A 124 2.29 19.87 -1.10
N VAL A 125 1.09 20.05 -1.67
CA VAL A 125 0.03 19.05 -1.75
C VAL A 125 -0.33 18.73 -3.19
N VAL A 126 -0.57 17.45 -3.45
CA VAL A 126 -1.23 16.94 -4.66
C VAL A 126 -2.46 16.17 -4.26
N VAL A 127 -3.59 16.50 -4.88
CA VAL A 127 -4.86 15.76 -4.73
C VAL A 127 -5.16 15.04 -6.02
N PHE A 128 -5.36 13.75 -5.95
CA PHE A 128 -5.86 12.93 -7.05
C PHE A 128 -7.31 12.55 -6.78
N SER A 129 -8.18 12.66 -7.78
CA SER A 129 -9.58 12.30 -7.64
C SER A 129 -10.08 11.48 -8.82
N ARG A 130 -11.04 10.60 -8.56
CA ARG A 130 -11.79 9.85 -9.58
C ARG A 130 -13.17 9.49 -9.10
N THR A 131 -14.05 9.23 -10.06
CA THR A 131 -15.33 8.56 -9.81
C THR A 131 -15.26 7.15 -10.38
N ALA A 132 -15.60 6.16 -9.55
CA ALA A 132 -15.76 4.77 -9.94
C ALA A 132 -17.26 4.50 -10.10
N GLU A 133 -17.69 4.17 -11.31
CA GLU A 133 -19.10 3.94 -11.62
C GLU A 133 -19.63 2.62 -11.04
N ALA A 134 -20.94 2.55 -10.83
CA ALA A 134 -21.58 1.31 -10.42
C ALA A 134 -21.36 0.22 -11.48
N GLY A 135 -20.91 -0.96 -11.04
CA GLY A 135 -20.58 -2.09 -11.91
C GLY A 135 -19.12 -2.14 -12.38
N GLU A 136 -18.32 -1.11 -12.10
CA GLU A 136 -16.87 -1.15 -12.39
C GLU A 136 -16.25 -2.33 -11.62
N GLU A 137 -15.53 -3.22 -12.35
CA GLU A 137 -14.97 -4.49 -11.86
C GLU A 137 -15.97 -5.41 -11.11
N GLY A 138 -17.28 -5.14 -11.24
CA GLY A 138 -18.37 -5.88 -10.60
C GLY A 138 -18.88 -5.27 -9.29
N TYR A 139 -18.28 -4.21 -8.79
CA TYR A 139 -18.70 -3.57 -7.54
C TYR A 139 -19.99 -2.75 -7.71
N PRO A 140 -20.94 -2.81 -6.75
CA PRO A 140 -22.10 -1.91 -6.74
C PRO A 140 -21.73 -0.51 -6.28
N GLY A 141 -22.64 0.42 -6.48
CA GLY A 141 -22.54 1.78 -5.99
C GLY A 141 -21.58 2.66 -6.79
N ARG A 142 -21.99 3.90 -6.99
CA ARG A 142 -21.15 4.96 -7.55
C ARG A 142 -20.35 5.60 -6.43
N LEU A 143 -19.01 5.67 -6.59
CA LEU A 143 -18.08 6.09 -5.56
C LEU A 143 -17.21 7.25 -6.07
N HIS A 144 -17.21 8.38 -5.37
CA HIS A 144 -16.20 9.41 -5.56
C HIS A 144 -15.06 9.18 -4.58
N VAL A 145 -13.81 9.22 -5.07
CA VAL A 145 -12.60 8.97 -4.27
C VAL A 145 -11.60 10.08 -4.48
N GLU A 146 -10.99 10.53 -3.40
CA GLU A 146 -9.85 11.44 -3.41
C GLU A 146 -8.68 10.86 -2.60
N VAL A 147 -7.47 11.07 -3.11
CA VAL A 147 -6.22 10.76 -2.40
C VAL A 147 -5.40 12.03 -2.35
N ARG A 148 -5.14 12.53 -1.16
CA ARG A 148 -4.37 13.73 -0.91
C ARG A 148 -3.00 13.35 -0.35
N TYR A 149 -1.95 13.72 -1.09
CA TYR A 149 -0.56 13.57 -0.67
C TYR A 149 -0.03 14.93 -0.21
N CYS A 150 0.55 14.97 0.99
CA CYS A 150 1.20 16.16 1.54
C CYS A 150 2.60 15.81 2.02
N LEU A 151 3.63 16.46 1.47
CA LEU A 151 5.00 16.36 1.98
C LEU A 151 5.24 17.50 2.97
N THR A 152 5.45 17.15 4.24
CA THR A 152 5.68 18.13 5.32
C THR A 152 7.16 18.57 5.39
N GLN A 153 7.41 19.62 6.16
CA GLN A 153 8.77 20.11 6.41
C GLN A 153 9.53 19.24 7.43
N GLU A 154 8.82 18.36 8.14
CA GLU A 154 9.35 17.43 9.15
C GLU A 154 9.62 16.03 8.58
N ASP A 155 9.82 15.91 7.25
CA ASP A 155 10.13 14.67 6.55
C ASP A 155 9.02 13.60 6.64
N ALA A 156 7.76 14.02 6.68
CA ALA A 156 6.61 13.13 6.61
C ALA A 156 5.87 13.25 5.27
N LEU A 157 5.53 12.12 4.67
CA LEU A 157 4.55 12.03 3.60
C LEU A 157 3.22 11.58 4.20
N ILE A 158 2.23 12.46 4.20
CA ILE A 158 0.87 12.18 4.65
C ILE A 158 0.05 11.75 3.43
N ILE A 159 -0.62 10.62 3.54
CA ILE A 159 -1.56 10.08 2.56
C ILE A 159 -2.93 10.07 3.20
N HIS A 160 -3.81 10.96 2.74
CA HIS A 160 -5.18 11.04 3.24
C HIS A 160 -6.14 10.59 2.14
N TYR A 161 -6.98 9.64 2.47
CA TYR A 161 -8.04 9.11 1.61
C TYR A 161 -9.38 9.64 2.06
N THR A 162 -10.18 10.09 1.09
CA THR A 162 -11.60 10.41 1.31
C THR A 162 -12.42 9.73 0.22
N ALA A 163 -13.51 9.08 0.59
CA ALA A 163 -14.40 8.49 -0.41
C ALA A 163 -15.85 8.58 0.02
N THR A 164 -16.74 8.92 -0.92
CA THR A 164 -18.18 9.04 -0.67
C THR A 164 -18.97 8.11 -1.60
N ALA A 165 -19.80 7.25 -1.03
CA ALA A 165 -20.75 6.44 -1.79
C ALA A 165 -21.91 7.35 -2.24
N GLU A 166 -21.85 7.86 -3.49
CA GLU A 166 -22.83 8.81 -4.01
C GLU A 166 -24.16 8.14 -4.35
N GLU A 167 -24.11 6.91 -4.91
CA GLU A 167 -25.31 6.15 -5.31
C GLU A 167 -25.16 4.68 -4.93
N GLY A 168 -25.97 4.23 -3.98
CA GLY A 168 -26.01 2.84 -3.50
C GLY A 168 -24.86 2.47 -2.58
N ASP A 169 -25.08 1.45 -1.76
CA ASP A 169 -24.09 0.88 -0.86
C ASP A 169 -22.99 0.17 -1.66
N THR A 170 -21.76 0.20 -1.13
CA THR A 170 -20.60 -0.47 -1.74
C THR A 170 -19.64 -1.02 -0.67
N LEU A 171 -18.60 -1.70 -1.11
CA LEU A 171 -17.45 -2.07 -0.28
C LEU A 171 -16.28 -1.14 -0.62
N LEU A 172 -15.50 -0.77 0.40
CA LEU A 172 -14.31 0.06 0.23
C LEU A 172 -13.20 -0.37 1.20
N ASN A 173 -12.02 -0.58 0.66
CA ASN A 173 -10.78 -0.79 1.41
C ASN A 173 -9.63 -0.24 0.56
N LEU A 174 -9.02 0.86 0.98
CA LEU A 174 -7.96 1.54 0.23
C LEU A 174 -6.62 1.32 0.91
N THR A 175 -5.56 1.25 0.10
CA THR A 175 -4.18 1.26 0.59
C THR A 175 -3.24 1.81 -0.48
N ASN A 176 -1.97 2.03 -0.12
CA ASN A 176 -0.89 2.33 -1.06
C ASN A 176 0.10 1.16 -1.12
N HIS A 177 0.42 0.70 -2.32
CA HIS A 177 1.26 -0.47 -2.55
C HIS A 177 2.72 -0.08 -2.89
N THR A 178 3.30 0.84 -2.11
CA THR A 178 4.70 1.21 -2.28
C THR A 178 5.62 0.09 -1.76
N TYR A 179 6.58 -0.29 -2.61
CA TYR A 179 7.66 -1.21 -2.24
C TYR A 179 8.86 -0.39 -1.79
N PHE A 180 9.24 -0.50 -0.53
CA PHE A 180 10.39 0.17 0.04
C PHE A 180 11.66 -0.69 -0.01
N ASN A 181 12.80 -0.05 -0.29
CA ASN A 181 14.12 -0.59 -0.03
C ASN A 181 14.99 0.55 0.52
N LEU A 182 15.17 0.61 1.82
CA LEU A 182 15.86 1.72 2.49
C LEU A 182 17.38 1.75 2.20
N ALA A 183 17.95 0.67 1.65
CA ALA A 183 19.31 0.69 1.13
C ALA A 183 19.44 1.49 -0.17
N GLY A 184 18.32 1.73 -0.85
CA GLY A 184 18.19 2.37 -2.16
C GLY A 184 17.56 1.43 -3.18
N GLN A 185 16.74 1.96 -4.09
CA GLN A 185 16.13 1.15 -5.15
C GLN A 185 17.22 0.50 -6.01
N GLY A 186 17.08 -0.80 -6.29
CA GLY A 186 18.07 -1.57 -7.04
C GLY A 186 19.35 -1.93 -6.29
N LYS A 187 19.43 -1.71 -4.97
CA LYS A 187 20.58 -2.05 -4.13
C LYS A 187 20.50 -3.48 -3.51
N GLY A 188 19.87 -4.41 -4.19
CA GLY A 188 19.70 -5.78 -3.72
C GLY A 188 18.37 -6.00 -3.01
N ASP A 189 18.37 -6.86 -2.00
CA ASP A 189 17.18 -7.27 -1.27
C ASP A 189 17.00 -6.52 0.06
N ILE A 190 15.81 -6.72 0.67
CA ILE A 190 15.43 -6.11 1.96
C ILE A 190 15.69 -7.04 3.16
N LEU A 191 16.34 -8.17 2.95
CA LEU A 191 16.48 -9.19 4.00
C LEU A 191 17.38 -8.71 5.17
N GLY A 192 18.26 -7.73 4.91
CA GLY A 192 19.08 -7.06 5.93
C GLY A 192 18.36 -5.96 6.70
N HIS A 193 17.14 -5.56 6.30
CA HIS A 193 16.39 -4.52 7.00
C HIS A 193 15.82 -5.06 8.31
N ARG A 194 15.63 -4.14 9.26
CA ARG A 194 15.05 -4.40 10.57
C ARG A 194 13.63 -3.90 10.61
N LEU A 195 12.70 -4.73 11.05
CA LEU A 195 11.27 -4.45 11.12
C LEU A 195 10.76 -4.62 12.55
N GLU A 196 9.89 -3.70 12.96
CA GLU A 196 9.04 -3.78 14.14
C GLU A 196 7.60 -3.48 13.73
N LEU A 197 6.62 -4.21 14.26
CA LEU A 197 5.19 -4.01 14.04
C LEU A 197 4.46 -3.81 15.36
N ALA A 198 3.62 -2.80 15.45
CA ALA A 198 2.72 -2.59 16.58
C ALA A 198 1.50 -3.52 16.48
N ALA A 199 1.74 -4.84 16.41
CA ALA A 199 0.70 -5.84 16.18
C ALA A 199 1.02 -7.14 16.88
N SER A 200 0.15 -7.55 17.81
CA SER A 200 0.28 -8.80 18.58
C SER A 200 -0.45 -9.99 17.94
N ARG A 201 -1.25 -9.75 16.88
CA ARG A 201 -2.05 -10.78 16.18
C ARG A 201 -1.97 -10.59 14.67
N TYR A 202 -2.20 -11.69 13.95
CA TYR A 202 -2.29 -11.74 12.50
C TYR A 202 -3.45 -12.61 12.04
N THR A 203 -3.86 -12.48 10.78
CA THR A 203 -4.83 -13.37 10.15
C THR A 203 -4.09 -14.45 9.37
N PRO A 204 -4.19 -15.75 9.77
CA PRO A 204 -3.56 -16.84 9.03
C PRO A 204 -4.24 -17.03 7.67
N VAL A 205 -3.45 -17.48 6.69
CA VAL A 205 -3.92 -17.69 5.31
C VAL A 205 -3.85 -19.15 4.89
N ASN A 206 -4.73 -19.55 3.99
CA ASN A 206 -4.67 -20.83 3.30
C ASN A 206 -3.64 -20.80 2.14
N ALA A 207 -3.58 -21.88 1.33
CA ALA A 207 -2.65 -22.00 0.21
C ALA A 207 -2.95 -21.01 -0.95
N GLU A 208 -4.13 -20.41 -1.00
CA GLU A 208 -4.54 -19.37 -1.96
C GLU A 208 -4.36 -17.96 -1.40
N LEU A 209 -3.69 -17.84 -0.23
CA LEU A 209 -3.48 -16.59 0.50
C LEU A 209 -4.79 -15.89 0.93
N ILE A 210 -5.86 -16.65 1.09
CA ILE A 210 -7.11 -16.17 1.64
C ILE A 210 -7.09 -16.36 3.16
N PRO A 211 -7.46 -15.33 3.97
CA PRO A 211 -7.58 -15.47 5.41
C PRO A 211 -8.56 -16.57 5.81
N THR A 212 -8.20 -17.34 6.85
CA THR A 212 -9.08 -18.39 7.40
C THR A 212 -10.21 -17.84 8.26
N GLY A 213 -10.19 -16.56 8.57
CA GLY A 213 -11.10 -15.90 9.50
C GLY A 213 -10.63 -15.93 10.97
N GLU A 214 -9.58 -16.64 11.27
CA GLU A 214 -8.96 -16.61 12.59
C GLU A 214 -8.10 -15.37 12.80
N MET A 215 -7.89 -15.01 14.06
CA MET A 215 -6.97 -13.96 14.49
C MET A 215 -6.02 -14.57 15.53
N LEU A 216 -4.86 -15.03 15.09
CA LEU A 216 -3.90 -15.76 15.92
C LEU A 216 -2.81 -14.84 16.49
N PRO A 217 -2.28 -15.15 17.69
CA PRO A 217 -1.15 -14.42 18.25
C PRO A 217 0.11 -14.63 17.41
N VAL A 218 0.94 -13.60 17.28
CA VAL A 218 2.26 -13.69 16.63
C VAL A 218 3.30 -14.34 17.55
N ALA A 219 3.12 -14.24 18.86
CA ALA A 219 4.06 -14.69 19.88
C ALA A 219 4.47 -16.15 19.68
N GLY A 220 5.79 -16.40 19.66
CA GLY A 220 6.36 -17.74 19.45
C GLY A 220 6.32 -18.23 18.00
N THR A 221 5.96 -17.38 17.05
CA THR A 221 5.97 -17.68 15.61
C THR A 221 7.06 -16.86 14.87
N PRO A 222 7.42 -17.24 13.64
CA PRO A 222 8.32 -16.41 12.82
C PRO A 222 7.73 -15.05 12.40
N LEU A 223 6.41 -14.86 12.60
CA LEU A 223 5.69 -13.61 12.31
C LEU A 223 5.72 -12.61 13.49
N ASP A 224 6.40 -12.93 14.60
CA ASP A 224 6.49 -12.04 15.76
C ASP A 224 7.49 -10.91 15.50
N PHE A 225 6.98 -9.74 15.13
CA PHE A 225 7.71 -8.48 14.98
C PHE A 225 7.32 -7.46 16.07
N THR A 226 6.77 -7.91 17.20
CA THR A 226 6.46 -7.01 18.34
C THR A 226 7.70 -6.39 18.98
N THR A 227 8.86 -6.88 18.64
CA THR A 227 10.18 -6.29 18.88
C THR A 227 10.98 -6.29 17.58
N PRO A 228 11.96 -5.38 17.43
CA PRO A 228 12.70 -5.26 16.18
C PRO A 228 13.50 -6.52 15.80
N HIS A 229 13.27 -7.05 14.60
CA HIS A 229 13.96 -8.21 14.04
C HIS A 229 14.46 -7.95 12.61
N ILE A 230 15.56 -8.58 12.24
CA ILE A 230 16.02 -8.61 10.84
C ILE A 230 15.08 -9.48 10.02
N ILE A 231 14.59 -8.97 8.89
CA ILE A 231 13.57 -9.63 8.05
C ILE A 231 14.06 -11.02 7.59
N GLY A 232 15.31 -11.11 7.14
CA GLY A 232 15.90 -12.36 6.63
C GLY A 232 16.16 -13.42 7.70
N GLU A 233 16.16 -13.05 8.99
CA GLU A 233 16.48 -13.96 10.09
C GLU A 233 15.54 -15.16 10.17
N ARG A 234 14.24 -14.94 9.91
CA ARG A 234 13.20 -15.95 10.11
C ARG A 234 12.33 -16.20 8.88
N ILE A 235 12.53 -15.49 7.77
CA ILE A 235 11.71 -15.61 6.56
C ILE A 235 11.71 -17.01 5.94
N GLY A 236 12.80 -17.76 6.15
CA GLY A 236 12.97 -19.14 5.70
C GLY A 236 12.61 -20.20 6.73
N ALA A 237 11.99 -19.85 7.85
CA ALA A 237 11.63 -20.81 8.89
C ALA A 237 10.63 -21.88 8.39
N ASP A 238 10.68 -23.07 9.00
CA ASP A 238 9.74 -24.17 8.71
C ASP A 238 8.37 -23.86 9.32
N CYS A 239 7.65 -22.95 8.68
CA CYS A 239 6.33 -22.50 9.09
C CYS A 239 5.36 -22.59 7.89
N PRO A 240 4.17 -23.22 8.06
CA PRO A 240 3.18 -23.34 6.98
C PRO A 240 2.79 -21.98 6.38
N GLN A 241 2.65 -20.95 7.19
CA GLN A 241 2.29 -19.60 6.73
C GLN A 241 3.34 -19.02 5.79
N LEU A 242 4.62 -19.09 6.15
CA LEU A 242 5.71 -18.62 5.30
C LEU A 242 5.85 -19.46 4.02
N LYS A 243 5.59 -20.77 4.08
CA LYS A 243 5.60 -21.65 2.90
C LYS A 243 4.49 -21.31 1.92
N ASN A 244 3.27 -21.07 2.41
CA ASN A 244 2.13 -20.67 1.57
C ASN A 244 2.42 -19.39 0.79
N ALA A 245 3.02 -18.42 1.46
CA ALA A 245 3.28 -17.08 0.90
C ALA A 245 4.65 -16.95 0.21
N GLY A 246 5.53 -17.93 0.34
CA GLY A 246 6.92 -17.84 -0.15
C GLY A 246 7.78 -16.80 0.58
N GLY A 247 7.36 -16.36 1.76
CA GLY A 247 7.92 -15.31 2.60
C GLY A 247 6.83 -14.67 3.46
N TYR A 248 6.99 -13.41 3.85
CA TYR A 248 5.91 -12.67 4.52
C TYR A 248 4.92 -12.14 3.47
N ASP A 249 3.65 -12.45 3.64
CA ASP A 249 2.50 -11.89 2.91
C ASP A 249 1.25 -12.09 3.79
N HIS A 250 1.19 -11.32 4.89
CA HIS A 250 0.21 -11.53 5.95
C HIS A 250 -0.34 -10.20 6.46
N ASN A 251 -1.61 -10.22 6.80
CA ASN A 251 -2.29 -9.12 7.46
C ASN A 251 -2.10 -9.19 8.96
N PHE A 252 -1.62 -8.11 9.56
CA PHE A 252 -1.40 -7.93 11.00
C PHE A 252 -2.46 -6.98 11.55
N LEU A 253 -3.08 -7.37 12.66
CA LEU A 253 -4.05 -6.55 13.39
C LEU A 253 -3.26 -5.61 14.30
N LEU A 254 -3.39 -4.31 14.08
CA LEU A 254 -2.67 -3.31 14.84
C LEU A 254 -3.20 -3.22 16.29
N ASP A 255 -2.28 -3.07 17.22
CA ASP A 255 -2.59 -2.84 18.62
C ASP A 255 -2.72 -1.33 18.86
N TYR A 256 -3.93 -0.84 19.09
CA TYR A 256 -4.20 0.56 19.36
C TYR A 256 -5.29 0.72 20.40
N ASP A 257 -5.27 1.86 21.09
CA ASP A 257 -6.29 2.24 22.04
C ASP A 257 -7.46 2.91 21.30
N ALA A 258 -8.57 2.19 21.18
CA ALA A 258 -9.78 2.69 20.51
C ALA A 258 -10.45 3.87 21.24
N GLU A 259 -10.09 4.13 22.53
CA GLU A 259 -10.56 5.27 23.29
C GLU A 259 -9.64 6.50 23.17
N SER A 260 -8.51 6.37 22.44
CA SER A 260 -7.59 7.48 22.21
C SER A 260 -8.26 8.63 21.44
N LEU A 261 -8.02 9.85 21.88
CA LEU A 261 -8.46 11.05 21.16
C LEU A 261 -7.65 11.28 19.87
N ASN A 262 -6.48 10.66 19.74
CA ASN A 262 -5.70 10.66 18.51
C ASN A 262 -6.01 9.38 17.72
N PRO A 263 -6.67 9.47 16.56
CA PRO A 263 -6.97 8.29 15.74
C PRO A 263 -5.71 7.69 15.08
N LEU A 264 -4.65 8.48 14.89
CA LEU A 264 -3.37 7.99 14.37
C LEU A 264 -2.65 7.18 15.45
N HIS A 265 -2.31 5.94 15.11
CA HIS A 265 -1.55 5.04 15.99
C HIS A 265 -0.34 4.45 15.25
N PRO A 266 0.71 4.03 15.99
CA PRO A 266 1.86 3.36 15.39
C PRO A 266 1.44 2.08 14.68
N ALA A 267 2.03 1.82 13.51
CA ALA A 267 1.81 0.58 12.76
C ALA A 267 3.11 -0.21 12.56
N ALA A 268 4.17 0.46 12.09
CA ALA A 268 5.43 -0.20 11.79
C ALA A 268 6.62 0.74 11.92
N GLU A 269 7.79 0.17 12.21
CA GLU A 269 9.08 0.81 11.99
C GLU A 269 9.96 -0.11 11.14
N LEU A 270 10.47 0.42 10.02
CA LEU A 270 11.42 -0.24 9.13
C LEU A 270 12.72 0.56 9.14
N SER A 271 13.86 -0.11 9.28
CA SER A 271 15.17 0.55 9.21
C SER A 271 16.20 -0.27 8.45
N ASP A 272 17.15 0.43 7.80
CA ASP A 272 18.35 -0.17 7.25
C ASP A 272 19.54 0.11 8.17
N PRO A 273 20.04 -0.90 8.91
CA PRO A 273 21.16 -0.72 9.84
C PRO A 273 22.47 -0.26 9.15
N VAL A 274 22.62 -0.51 7.85
CA VAL A 274 23.83 -0.17 7.10
C VAL A 274 23.83 1.31 6.71
N ARG A 275 22.75 1.80 6.10
CA ARG A 275 22.61 3.18 5.65
C ARG A 275 22.05 4.11 6.72
N GLY A 276 21.43 3.56 7.75
CA GLY A 276 20.82 4.31 8.85
C GLY A 276 19.47 4.95 8.51
N ARG A 277 18.89 4.73 7.33
CA ARG A 277 17.55 5.23 7.00
C ARG A 277 16.48 4.49 7.80
N ARG A 278 15.47 5.23 8.24
CA ARG A 278 14.33 4.73 9.00
C ARG A 278 13.04 5.28 8.41
N LEU A 279 12.03 4.40 8.32
CA LEU A 279 10.64 4.71 8.02
C LEU A 279 9.79 4.30 9.21
N THR A 280 9.04 5.25 9.78
CA THR A 280 8.02 4.98 10.81
C THR A 280 6.65 5.22 10.20
N VAL A 281 5.75 4.26 10.34
CA VAL A 281 4.39 4.30 9.79
C VAL A 281 3.38 4.48 10.90
N PHE A 282 2.53 5.51 10.76
CA PHE A 282 1.34 5.72 11.58
C PHE A 282 0.10 5.64 10.69
N THR A 283 -1.03 5.21 11.26
CA THR A 283 -2.26 5.08 10.47
C THR A 283 -3.51 5.18 11.33
N THR A 284 -4.65 5.43 10.68
CA THR A 284 -5.99 5.27 11.27
C THR A 284 -6.61 3.91 10.91
N GLU A 285 -5.93 3.09 10.09
CA GLU A 285 -6.42 1.79 9.65
C GLU A 285 -6.24 0.72 10.75
N PRO A 286 -7.15 -0.27 10.84
CA PRO A 286 -7.12 -1.28 11.91
C PRO A 286 -6.05 -2.35 11.71
N ALA A 287 -5.46 -2.44 10.53
CA ALA A 287 -4.52 -3.52 10.18
C ALA A 287 -3.46 -3.04 9.17
N LEU A 288 -2.45 -3.89 8.98
CA LEU A 288 -1.36 -3.69 8.04
C LEU A 288 -1.03 -5.00 7.34
N GLN A 289 -1.01 -5.00 6.01
CA GLN A 289 -0.44 -6.10 5.22
C GLN A 289 1.06 -5.91 5.11
N LEU A 290 1.82 -6.88 5.56
CA LEU A 290 3.26 -7.00 5.37
C LEU A 290 3.53 -7.91 4.17
N TYR A 291 4.16 -7.38 3.11
CA TYR A 291 4.53 -8.15 1.94
C TYR A 291 6.02 -7.98 1.61
N SER A 292 6.78 -9.05 1.61
CA SER A 292 8.23 -9.03 1.43
C SER A 292 8.68 -9.24 -0.02
N GLY A 293 7.86 -8.85 -1.01
CA GLY A 293 8.23 -8.91 -2.43
C GLY A 293 8.48 -10.33 -2.95
N ASN A 294 7.70 -11.31 -2.47
CA ASN A 294 7.94 -12.74 -2.68
C ASN A 294 7.79 -13.17 -4.13
N PHE A 295 6.95 -12.48 -4.91
CA PHE A 295 6.58 -12.81 -6.28
C PHE A 295 7.30 -11.95 -7.33
N LEU A 296 8.14 -11.01 -6.91
CA LEU A 296 8.99 -10.26 -7.84
C LEU A 296 9.95 -11.24 -8.56
N CYS A 297 9.97 -11.18 -9.89
CA CYS A 297 10.65 -12.18 -10.72
C CYS A 297 11.29 -11.56 -11.98
N GLY A 298 11.89 -10.38 -11.86
CA GLY A 298 12.60 -9.75 -12.97
C GLY A 298 11.83 -8.61 -13.63
N GLU A 299 10.82 -8.04 -12.95
CA GLU A 299 10.08 -6.87 -13.39
C GLU A 299 11.05 -5.73 -13.71
N ARG A 300 10.80 -5.06 -14.83
CA ARG A 300 11.64 -3.96 -15.30
C ARG A 300 11.41 -2.71 -14.47
N GLY A 301 12.37 -2.42 -13.61
CA GLY A 301 12.34 -1.27 -12.73
C GLY A 301 13.06 -0.04 -13.27
N LYS A 302 13.14 0.99 -12.42
CA LYS A 302 13.83 2.26 -12.70
C LYS A 302 15.31 2.04 -13.00
N GLY A 303 15.85 2.81 -13.98
CA GLY A 303 17.23 2.68 -14.44
C GLY A 303 17.50 1.35 -15.16
N GLY A 304 16.45 0.65 -15.62
CA GLY A 304 16.58 -0.66 -16.28
C GLY A 304 16.96 -1.81 -15.36
N ILE A 305 16.86 -1.63 -14.04
CA ILE A 305 17.13 -2.67 -13.04
C ILE A 305 16.00 -3.69 -13.07
N ALA A 306 16.33 -4.98 -13.02
CA ALA A 306 15.36 -6.06 -12.90
C ALA A 306 15.14 -6.37 -11.41
N TYR A 307 13.93 -6.09 -10.90
CA TYR A 307 13.59 -6.41 -9.52
C TYR A 307 13.40 -7.91 -9.32
N GLN A 308 14.09 -8.44 -8.34
CA GLN A 308 14.07 -9.85 -7.98
C GLN A 308 13.27 -10.06 -6.69
N LYS A 309 13.00 -11.31 -6.36
CA LYS A 309 12.41 -11.71 -5.10
C LYS A 309 13.08 -10.96 -3.94
N HIS A 310 12.28 -10.35 -3.07
CA HIS A 310 12.72 -9.55 -1.93
C HIS A 310 13.45 -8.23 -2.27
N SER A 311 13.35 -7.73 -3.50
CA SER A 311 13.92 -6.39 -3.84
C SER A 311 13.24 -5.24 -3.11
N GLY A 312 12.04 -5.42 -2.59
CA GLY A 312 11.28 -4.42 -1.84
C GLY A 312 10.31 -5.04 -0.85
N ILE A 313 9.87 -4.24 0.12
CA ILE A 313 8.90 -4.59 1.14
C ILE A 313 7.73 -3.61 1.11
N CYS A 314 6.50 -4.10 1.23
CA CYS A 314 5.30 -3.28 1.34
C CYS A 314 4.74 -3.31 2.76
N LEU A 315 4.30 -2.15 3.21
CA LEU A 315 3.65 -1.91 4.52
C LEU A 315 2.30 -1.23 4.23
N GLU A 316 1.31 -2.05 3.88
CA GLU A 316 0.02 -1.59 3.35
C GLU A 316 -0.98 -1.47 4.50
N THR A 317 -1.21 -0.27 4.98
CA THR A 317 -2.23 0.02 6.00
C THR A 317 -3.62 -0.08 5.38
N GLN A 318 -4.49 -0.91 5.94
CA GLN A 318 -5.77 -1.27 5.35
C GLN A 318 -6.67 -2.00 6.35
N HIS A 319 -7.92 -2.27 5.98
CA HIS A 319 -8.77 -3.27 6.63
C HIS A 319 -8.33 -4.70 6.27
N CYS A 320 -8.76 -5.67 7.10
CA CYS A 320 -8.42 -7.08 6.87
C CYS A 320 -8.89 -7.57 5.49
N PRO A 321 -8.05 -8.34 4.75
CA PRO A 321 -8.47 -8.99 3.51
C PRO A 321 -9.65 -9.91 3.74
N ASP A 322 -10.46 -10.10 2.70
CA ASP A 322 -11.67 -10.96 2.70
C ASP A 322 -12.71 -10.62 3.77
N SER A 323 -12.71 -9.38 4.31
CA SER A 323 -13.67 -8.91 5.32
C SER A 323 -15.14 -9.17 4.98
N PRO A 324 -15.60 -9.14 3.71
CA PRO A 324 -16.99 -9.43 3.39
C PRO A 324 -17.46 -10.84 3.79
N HIS A 325 -16.54 -11.80 3.92
CA HIS A 325 -16.85 -13.17 4.32
C HIS A 325 -16.62 -13.44 5.82
N HIS A 326 -16.05 -12.47 6.55
CA HIS A 326 -15.64 -12.63 7.94
C HIS A 326 -16.25 -11.54 8.83
N PRO A 327 -17.48 -11.72 9.35
CA PRO A 327 -18.18 -10.69 10.14
C PRO A 327 -17.47 -10.29 11.45
N GLN A 328 -16.48 -11.08 11.90
CA GLN A 328 -15.62 -10.75 13.04
C GLN A 328 -14.49 -9.76 12.69
N PHE A 329 -14.22 -9.51 11.40
CA PHE A 329 -13.28 -8.50 10.96
C PHE A 329 -13.95 -7.12 10.91
N PRO A 330 -13.19 -6.02 11.04
CA PRO A 330 -13.69 -4.67 10.79
C PRO A 330 -14.40 -4.59 9.44
N SER A 331 -15.59 -3.98 9.43
CA SER A 331 -16.42 -3.89 8.22
C SER A 331 -15.84 -2.91 7.21
N ILE A 332 -15.86 -3.29 5.93
CA ILE A 332 -15.51 -2.44 4.79
C ILE A 332 -16.76 -1.96 4.03
N LEU A 333 -17.94 -2.09 4.62
CA LEU A 333 -19.19 -1.58 4.05
C LEU A 333 -19.21 -0.05 4.13
N LEU A 334 -19.44 0.59 2.99
CA LEU A 334 -19.72 2.02 2.90
C LEU A 334 -21.16 2.20 2.36
N ARG A 335 -22.02 2.80 3.18
CA ARG A 335 -23.44 3.01 2.81
C ARG A 335 -23.57 4.26 1.97
N GLN A 336 -24.62 4.28 1.17
CA GLN A 336 -24.98 5.47 0.37
C GLN A 336 -25.06 6.72 1.25
N GLY A 337 -24.35 7.77 0.83
CA GLY A 337 -24.27 9.04 1.54
C GLY A 337 -23.23 9.07 2.68
N GLU A 338 -22.65 7.94 3.04
CA GLU A 338 -21.53 7.90 3.99
C GLU A 338 -20.22 8.32 3.32
N THR A 339 -19.36 8.95 4.11
CA THR A 339 -17.99 9.29 3.72
C THR A 339 -17.02 8.44 4.55
N TYR A 340 -16.10 7.79 3.85
CA TYR A 340 -14.94 7.13 4.43
C TYR A 340 -13.79 8.12 4.47
N GLU A 341 -13.05 8.11 5.58
CA GLU A 341 -11.80 8.85 5.75
C GLU A 341 -10.76 7.94 6.38
N SER A 342 -9.53 8.01 5.86
CA SER A 342 -8.40 7.27 6.40
C SER A 342 -7.11 8.06 6.16
N GLU A 343 -6.16 7.93 7.08
CA GLU A 343 -4.88 8.60 6.99
C GLU A 343 -3.74 7.65 7.30
N THR A 344 -2.68 7.73 6.51
CA THR A 344 -1.41 7.06 6.75
C THR A 344 -0.28 8.09 6.66
N VAL A 345 0.60 8.08 7.64
CA VAL A 345 1.77 8.97 7.71
C VAL A 345 3.03 8.12 7.63
N TRP A 346 3.86 8.41 6.62
CA TRP A 346 5.20 7.87 6.49
C TRP A 346 6.19 8.92 6.94
N PHE A 347 6.78 8.72 8.11
CA PHE A 347 7.79 9.60 8.67
C PHE A 347 9.17 9.03 8.40
N PHE A 348 10.03 9.81 7.73
CA PHE A 348 11.38 9.40 7.36
C PHE A 348 12.40 10.05 8.30
N GLY A 349 13.42 9.29 8.67
CA GLY A 349 14.48 9.75 9.56
C GLY A 349 15.69 8.84 9.51
N LEU A 350 16.58 9.04 10.49
CA LEU A 350 17.76 8.21 10.66
C LEU A 350 17.66 7.42 11.97
N THR A 351 18.28 6.23 12.00
CA THR A 351 18.51 5.49 13.25
C THR A 351 19.56 6.22 14.08
N GLU A 352 19.41 6.17 15.40
CA GLU A 352 20.40 6.70 16.35
C GLU A 352 21.73 5.95 16.27
#